data_4e055948591b0c624b52223750f6152a
#
_entry.id   4e055948591b0c624b52223750f6152a
#
_cell.length_a   1.000
_cell.length_b   1.000
_cell.length_c   1.000
_cell.angle_alpha   90.00
_cell.angle_beta   90.00
_cell.angle_gamma   90.00
#
_symmetry.space_group_name_H-M   'P 1'
#
loop_
_entity.id
_entity.type
_entity.pdbx_description
1 polymer ?
#
loop_
_entity_poly.entity_id
_entity_poly.type
_entity_poly.pdbx_seq_one_letter_code
_entity_poly.pdbx_strand_id
1 'polypeptide(L)'
;GQNSTYYGKAEDLVLSQEYITPVGDIRTVDVPAYATGPNIDQMMIGSEGAFGILVAVTLKVFRHQPENTTRFSFIFPDWPRACAAAREITQGEFGLPSVFRLSDPEETDVAFKLYGVEGTPIDSIVSLRGFKKGERCLMLGTVDGDRAYTSMVKRRLKRVCRAHGGMYSTGLITKKWEHGRFTDPYMREDLQDYGVLIDTLECATNWDDLPKVHEHVRAFIKSRPKTVCMTHMSHCYPQGANLYFIFIAKMDAEEFHEFHQGILDAVQSSGATMSHHHGIGKMTAPWLEGQIGKNELEVFRALKRHFDPKNVLNPGGTLALDLPDDDRRLP
;
A
#
# COMPACT_ATOMS: atom_id res chain seq x y z
N GLY A 1 -5.87 4.10 4.21
CA GLY A 1 -5.41 3.07 3.30
C GLY A 1 -5.32 1.68 3.90
N GLN A 2 -4.65 1.50 5.05
CA GLN A 2 -4.41 0.16 5.64
C GLN A 2 -5.67 -0.65 6.00
N ASN A 3 -6.84 -0.03 6.02
CA ASN A 3 -8.10 -0.69 6.28
C ASN A 3 -8.85 -1.09 4.99
N SER A 4 -8.27 -0.87 3.82
CA SER A 4 -8.94 -1.07 2.53
C SER A 4 -9.33 -2.52 2.23
N THR A 5 -8.67 -3.49 2.84
CA THR A 5 -9.03 -4.91 2.69
C THR A 5 -10.52 -5.17 3.02
N TYR A 6 -11.05 -4.52 4.05
CA TYR A 6 -12.46 -4.66 4.45
C TYR A 6 -13.31 -3.47 4.01
N TYR A 7 -12.81 -2.24 4.22
CA TYR A 7 -13.60 -1.04 3.99
C TYR A 7 -13.61 -0.59 2.53
N GLY A 8 -12.68 -1.05 1.72
CA GLY A 8 -12.50 -0.61 0.35
C GLY A 8 -11.51 0.56 0.22
N LYS A 9 -11.21 0.89 -1.03
CA LYS A 9 -10.37 2.02 -1.45
C LYS A 9 -11.23 3.28 -1.64
N ALA A 10 -10.62 4.39 -2.05
CA ALA A 10 -11.34 5.64 -2.33
C ALA A 10 -12.46 5.43 -3.35
N GLU A 11 -12.20 4.65 -4.40
CA GLU A 11 -13.15 4.32 -5.46
C GLU A 11 -14.38 3.54 -4.96
N ASP A 12 -14.22 2.79 -3.86
CA ASP A 12 -15.28 2.00 -3.24
C ASP A 12 -16.07 2.80 -2.18
N LEU A 13 -15.48 3.90 -1.69
CA LEU A 13 -16.04 4.71 -0.62
C LEU A 13 -16.73 5.96 -1.12
N VAL A 14 -16.32 6.53 -2.24
CA VAL A 14 -16.90 7.76 -2.82
C VAL A 14 -18.25 7.42 -3.45
N LEU A 15 -19.29 8.15 -3.04
CA LEU A 15 -20.64 8.05 -3.59
C LEU A 15 -20.97 9.18 -4.55
N SER A 16 -20.51 10.41 -4.25
CA SER A 16 -20.63 11.57 -5.13
C SER A 16 -19.57 12.61 -4.82
N GLN A 17 -19.30 13.49 -5.77
CA GLN A 17 -18.29 14.54 -5.65
C GLN A 17 -18.78 15.86 -6.24
N GLU A 18 -18.27 16.97 -5.69
CA GLU A 18 -18.44 18.31 -6.24
C GLU A 18 -17.07 18.92 -6.53
N TYR A 19 -16.86 19.35 -7.77
CA TYR A 19 -15.62 19.99 -8.22
C TYR A 19 -15.89 21.36 -8.80
N ILE A 20 -14.99 22.30 -8.52
CA ILE A 20 -14.88 23.57 -9.22
C ILE A 20 -13.79 23.43 -10.29
N THR A 21 -14.13 23.73 -11.54
CA THR A 21 -13.21 23.70 -12.67
C THR A 21 -13.23 25.02 -13.43
N PRO A 22 -12.20 25.36 -14.20
CA PRO A 22 -12.20 26.56 -15.06
C PRO A 22 -13.33 26.64 -16.10
N VAL A 23 -13.95 25.50 -16.42
CA VAL A 23 -15.05 25.45 -17.42
C VAL A 23 -16.43 25.29 -16.79
N GLY A 24 -16.53 25.26 -15.47
CA GLY A 24 -17.78 25.19 -14.71
C GLY A 24 -17.73 24.12 -13.60
N ASP A 25 -18.76 24.15 -12.77
CA ASP A 25 -18.87 23.24 -11.63
C ASP A 25 -19.38 21.88 -12.08
N ILE A 26 -18.83 20.83 -11.48
CA ILE A 26 -19.28 19.45 -11.66
C ILE A 26 -19.87 18.98 -10.33
N ARG A 27 -21.09 18.47 -10.39
CA ARG A 27 -21.72 17.77 -9.28
C ARG A 27 -22.20 16.42 -9.76
N THR A 28 -21.65 15.34 -9.24
CA THR A 28 -22.08 14.00 -9.58
C THR A 28 -23.34 13.60 -8.80
N VAL A 29 -24.03 12.58 -9.29
CA VAL A 29 -25.34 12.18 -8.73
C VAL A 29 -25.14 11.38 -7.44
N ASP A 30 -25.78 11.84 -6.35
CA ASP A 30 -25.74 11.18 -5.03
C ASP A 30 -26.85 10.13 -4.91
N VAL A 31 -26.65 8.97 -5.52
CA VAL A 31 -27.55 7.81 -5.45
C VAL A 31 -26.71 6.52 -5.30
N PRO A 32 -27.30 5.44 -4.77
CA PRO A 32 -26.55 4.19 -4.52
C PRO A 32 -25.91 3.55 -5.77
N ALA A 33 -26.56 3.70 -6.93
CA ALA A 33 -26.07 3.19 -8.21
C ALA A 33 -26.85 3.83 -9.36
N TYR A 34 -26.17 4.05 -10.50
CA TYR A 34 -26.80 4.50 -11.74
C TYR A 34 -26.03 3.96 -12.96
N ALA A 35 -26.72 3.92 -14.10
CA ALA A 35 -26.18 3.42 -15.38
C ALA A 35 -26.45 4.43 -16.51
N THR A 36 -26.20 5.71 -16.26
CA THR A 36 -26.45 6.81 -17.19
C THR A 36 -25.16 7.34 -17.85
N GLY A 37 -24.31 6.44 -18.32
CA GLY A 37 -23.05 6.73 -18.97
C GLY A 37 -21.83 6.36 -18.12
N PRO A 38 -20.61 6.73 -18.58
CA PRO A 38 -19.38 6.53 -17.81
C PRO A 38 -19.44 7.25 -16.47
N ASN A 39 -18.88 6.63 -15.44
CA ASN A 39 -18.86 7.17 -14.09
C ASN A 39 -17.82 8.29 -13.97
N ILE A 40 -18.27 9.53 -13.84
CA ILE A 40 -17.40 10.71 -13.68
C ILE A 40 -16.65 10.67 -12.35
N ASP A 41 -17.23 10.12 -11.28
CA ASP A 41 -16.53 9.99 -10.00
C ASP A 41 -15.24 9.19 -10.14
N GLN A 42 -15.29 8.09 -10.88
CA GLN A 42 -14.11 7.24 -11.15
C GLN A 42 -13.07 7.93 -12.04
N MET A 43 -13.48 8.85 -12.91
CA MET A 43 -12.56 9.63 -13.75
C MET A 43 -11.87 10.75 -12.97
N MET A 44 -12.54 11.30 -11.94
CA MET A 44 -12.02 12.40 -11.11
C MET A 44 -11.12 11.88 -9.96
N ILE A 45 -11.38 10.67 -9.45
CA ILE A 45 -10.54 10.04 -8.43
C ILE A 45 -9.15 9.77 -9.01
N GLY A 46 -8.11 10.16 -8.31
CA GLY A 46 -6.72 10.03 -8.75
C GLY A 46 -6.24 11.15 -9.69
N SER A 47 -7.08 12.13 -10.00
CA SER A 47 -6.69 13.27 -10.86
C SER A 47 -5.70 14.24 -10.23
N GLU A 48 -5.45 14.13 -8.93
CA GLU A 48 -4.43 14.88 -8.18
C GLU A 48 -4.50 16.41 -8.40
N GLY A 49 -5.72 16.92 -8.59
CA GLY A 49 -5.98 18.35 -8.83
C GLY A 49 -5.77 18.81 -10.28
N ALA A 50 -5.47 17.90 -11.23
CA ALA A 50 -5.27 18.25 -12.63
C ALA A 50 -6.57 18.63 -13.36
N PHE A 51 -7.72 18.09 -12.92
CA PHE A 51 -9.02 18.29 -13.59
C PHE A 51 -9.95 19.23 -12.86
N GLY A 52 -9.70 19.54 -11.59
CA GLY A 52 -10.56 20.39 -10.78
C GLY A 52 -10.15 20.43 -9.32
N ILE A 53 -10.78 21.32 -8.57
CA ILE A 53 -10.63 21.41 -7.11
C ILE A 53 -11.83 20.72 -6.48
N LEU A 54 -11.58 19.61 -5.76
CA LEU A 54 -12.61 18.92 -4.98
C LEU A 54 -13.06 19.81 -3.82
N VAL A 55 -14.34 20.15 -3.75
CA VAL A 55 -14.90 21.02 -2.71
C VAL A 55 -15.88 20.32 -1.79
N ALA A 56 -16.49 19.22 -2.26
CA ALA A 56 -17.33 18.37 -1.42
C ALA A 56 -17.30 16.92 -1.90
N VAL A 57 -17.49 15.99 -0.97
CA VAL A 57 -17.57 14.56 -1.24
C VAL A 57 -18.59 13.90 -0.31
N THR A 58 -19.42 13.03 -0.87
CA THR A 58 -20.28 12.14 -0.09
C THR A 58 -19.60 10.78 0.00
N LEU A 59 -19.38 10.30 1.22
CA LEU A 59 -18.67 9.04 1.48
C LEU A 59 -19.60 8.00 2.11
N LYS A 60 -19.42 6.76 1.68
CA LYS A 60 -19.93 5.59 2.38
C LYS A 60 -19.29 5.51 3.76
N VAL A 61 -20.11 5.34 4.78
CA VAL A 61 -19.66 5.21 6.16
C VAL A 61 -20.05 3.86 6.75
N PHE A 62 -19.36 3.47 7.80
CA PHE A 62 -19.55 2.21 8.50
C PHE A 62 -19.88 2.47 9.97
N ARG A 63 -20.60 1.54 10.59
CA ARG A 63 -20.90 1.64 12.00
C ARG A 63 -19.63 1.51 12.84
N HIS A 64 -19.36 2.49 13.69
CA HIS A 64 -18.21 2.49 14.59
C HIS A 64 -18.52 1.61 15.83
N GLN A 65 -17.81 0.49 15.98
CA GLN A 65 -18.01 -0.51 17.05
C GLN A 65 -16.65 -0.97 17.61
N PRO A 66 -15.84 -0.07 18.17
CA PRO A 66 -14.47 -0.38 18.60
C PRO A 66 -14.39 -1.43 19.73
N GLU A 67 -15.46 -1.58 20.53
CA GLU A 67 -15.59 -2.58 21.58
C GLU A 67 -15.61 -4.02 21.05
N ASN A 68 -15.98 -4.19 19.78
CA ASN A 68 -16.04 -5.49 19.10
C ASN A 68 -14.78 -5.81 18.30
N THR A 69 -13.86 -4.83 18.13
CA THR A 69 -12.64 -5.03 17.37
C THR A 69 -11.80 -6.15 17.96
N THR A 70 -11.52 -7.17 17.17
CA THR A 70 -10.64 -8.27 17.56
C THR A 70 -9.29 -8.13 16.88
N ARG A 71 -8.23 -8.44 17.62
CA ARG A 71 -6.84 -8.36 17.17
C ARG A 71 -6.24 -9.74 17.01
N PHE A 72 -5.37 -9.90 16.04
CA PHE A 72 -4.64 -11.15 15.82
C PHE A 72 -3.21 -10.87 15.38
N SER A 73 -2.30 -11.76 15.71
CA SER A 73 -1.00 -11.88 15.07
C SER A 73 -0.55 -13.32 14.99
N PHE A 74 0.22 -13.62 13.93
CA PHE A 74 0.81 -14.92 13.65
C PHE A 74 2.26 -14.73 13.22
N ILE A 75 3.09 -15.73 13.54
CA ILE A 75 4.44 -15.84 13.02
C ILE A 75 4.44 -17.03 12.06
N PHE A 76 4.93 -16.83 10.84
CA PHE A 76 5.11 -17.86 9.83
C PHE A 76 6.58 -18.24 9.69
N PRO A 77 6.88 -19.49 9.30
CA PRO A 77 8.25 -19.93 9.17
C PRO A 77 8.98 -19.31 7.96
N ASP A 78 8.24 -18.91 6.94
CA ASP A 78 8.76 -18.33 5.70
C ASP A 78 7.73 -17.47 4.96
N TRP A 79 8.22 -16.67 4.00
CA TRP A 79 7.42 -15.78 3.18
C TRP A 79 6.41 -16.50 2.27
N PRO A 80 6.79 -17.59 1.55
CA PRO A 80 5.83 -18.28 0.68
C PRO A 80 4.60 -18.81 1.41
N ARG A 81 4.77 -19.43 2.59
CA ARG A 81 3.65 -19.92 3.40
C ARG A 81 2.78 -18.80 3.95
N ALA A 82 3.40 -17.70 4.35
CA ALA A 82 2.69 -16.52 4.82
C ALA A 82 1.84 -15.88 3.70
N CYS A 83 2.39 -15.76 2.49
CA CYS A 83 1.66 -15.28 1.30
C CYS A 83 0.51 -16.21 0.92
N ALA A 84 0.72 -17.52 0.93
CA ALA A 84 -0.32 -18.50 0.66
C ALA A 84 -1.49 -18.40 1.65
N ALA A 85 -1.19 -18.22 2.94
CA ALA A 85 -2.20 -17.97 3.96
C ALA A 85 -2.97 -16.66 3.71
N ALA A 86 -2.27 -15.58 3.34
CA ALA A 86 -2.89 -14.29 3.05
C ALA A 86 -3.83 -14.40 1.83
N ARG A 87 -3.40 -15.08 0.77
CA ARG A 87 -4.24 -15.35 -0.41
C ARG A 87 -5.49 -16.16 -0.05
N GLU A 88 -5.36 -17.26 0.70
CA GLU A 88 -6.49 -18.08 1.12
C GLU A 88 -7.48 -17.30 2.00
N ILE A 89 -6.98 -16.41 2.88
CA ILE A 89 -7.84 -15.55 3.71
C ILE A 89 -8.66 -14.62 2.84
N THR A 90 -8.06 -13.97 1.85
CA THR A 90 -8.76 -12.97 1.01
C THR A 90 -9.71 -13.61 0.00
N GLN A 91 -9.44 -14.85 -0.43
CA GLN A 91 -10.27 -15.61 -1.37
C GLN A 91 -11.29 -16.53 -0.68
N GLY A 92 -11.24 -16.64 0.65
CA GLY A 92 -11.99 -17.64 1.41
C GLY A 92 -13.46 -17.31 1.68
N GLU A 93 -13.97 -16.15 1.27
CA GLU A 93 -15.37 -15.69 1.36
C GLU A 93 -16.02 -15.83 2.75
N PHE A 94 -15.21 -15.87 3.81
CA PHE A 94 -15.68 -15.98 5.20
C PHE A 94 -15.63 -14.66 5.98
N GLY A 95 -15.41 -13.55 5.28
CA GLY A 95 -15.19 -12.23 5.84
C GLY A 95 -13.70 -11.85 5.85
N LEU A 96 -13.45 -10.54 5.84
CA LEU A 96 -12.11 -9.96 5.68
C LEU A 96 -11.65 -9.25 6.95
N PRO A 97 -10.32 -9.26 7.23
CA PRO A 97 -9.74 -8.38 8.23
C PRO A 97 -9.89 -6.91 7.82
N SER A 98 -10.08 -6.02 8.79
CA SER A 98 -10.11 -4.57 8.54
C SER A 98 -8.69 -4.03 8.34
N VAL A 99 -7.76 -4.35 9.22
CA VAL A 99 -6.32 -4.19 8.98
C VAL A 99 -5.74 -5.57 8.69
N PHE A 100 -4.96 -5.67 7.63
CA PHE A 100 -4.30 -6.90 7.26
C PHE A 100 -2.89 -6.59 6.74
N ARG A 101 -1.86 -7.01 7.49
CA ARG A 101 -0.47 -6.73 7.18
C ARG A 101 0.37 -7.98 7.39
N LEU A 102 1.26 -8.23 6.45
CA LEU A 102 2.24 -9.31 6.49
C LEU A 102 3.62 -8.73 6.21
N SER A 103 4.51 -8.78 7.20
CA SER A 103 5.89 -8.34 7.10
C SER A 103 6.78 -9.46 6.60
N ASP A 104 7.68 -9.15 5.67
CA ASP A 104 8.69 -10.09 5.17
C ASP A 104 9.76 -10.41 6.25
N PRO A 105 10.72 -11.30 5.98
CA PRO A 105 11.71 -11.68 6.98
C PRO A 105 12.54 -10.50 7.50
N GLU A 106 12.99 -9.59 6.62
CA GLU A 106 13.83 -8.46 7.03
C GLU A 106 13.04 -7.46 7.87
N GLU A 107 11.80 -7.14 7.47
CA GLU A 107 10.94 -6.26 8.27
C GLU A 107 10.57 -6.90 9.62
N THR A 108 10.32 -8.21 9.63
CA THR A 108 10.01 -8.94 10.87
C THR A 108 11.18 -8.90 11.84
N ASP A 109 12.42 -9.08 11.36
CA ASP A 109 13.61 -9.04 12.22
C ASP A 109 13.89 -7.61 12.73
N VAL A 110 13.68 -6.60 11.90
CA VAL A 110 13.76 -5.19 12.34
C VAL A 110 12.71 -4.91 13.41
N ALA A 111 11.47 -5.39 13.24
CA ALA A 111 10.43 -5.25 14.27
C ALA A 111 10.81 -5.96 15.58
N PHE A 112 11.36 -7.17 15.53
CA PHE A 112 11.85 -7.88 16.72
C PHE A 112 12.92 -7.09 17.47
N LYS A 113 13.81 -6.43 16.73
CA LYS A 113 14.86 -5.58 17.30
C LYS A 113 14.27 -4.31 17.93
N LEU A 114 13.44 -3.57 17.19
CA LEU A 114 12.84 -2.30 17.64
C LEU A 114 11.95 -2.48 18.88
N TYR A 115 11.22 -3.60 18.95
CA TYR A 115 10.36 -3.90 20.08
C TYR A 115 11.06 -4.65 21.23
N GLY A 116 12.38 -4.81 21.15
CA GLY A 116 13.19 -5.43 22.21
C GLY A 116 12.90 -6.91 22.43
N VAL A 117 12.51 -7.64 21.40
CA VAL A 117 12.26 -9.09 21.45
C VAL A 117 13.51 -9.87 21.05
N GLU A 118 14.35 -9.32 20.16
CA GLU A 118 15.58 -9.95 19.69
C GLU A 118 16.50 -10.28 20.86
N GLY A 119 17.03 -11.51 20.87
CA GLY A 119 17.95 -12.00 21.91
C GLY A 119 17.29 -12.33 23.26
N THR A 120 15.99 -12.24 23.41
CA THR A 120 15.27 -12.64 24.62
C THR A 120 14.95 -14.14 24.63
N PRO A 121 14.57 -14.71 25.79
CA PRO A 121 14.08 -16.10 25.86
C PRO A 121 12.90 -16.37 24.94
N ILE A 122 12.05 -15.34 24.67
CA ILE A 122 10.93 -15.45 23.74
C ILE A 122 11.45 -15.68 22.31
N ASP A 123 12.45 -14.92 21.87
CA ASP A 123 13.08 -15.08 20.57
C ASP A 123 13.70 -16.48 20.40
N SER A 124 14.37 -16.95 21.43
CA SER A 124 14.95 -18.30 21.47
C SER A 124 13.87 -19.39 21.34
N ILE A 125 12.75 -19.27 22.06
CA ILE A 125 11.64 -20.23 21.98
C ILE A 125 11.00 -20.22 20.59
N VAL A 126 10.79 -19.04 20.01
CA VAL A 126 10.24 -18.87 18.66
C VAL A 126 11.16 -19.53 17.63
N SER A 127 12.48 -19.30 17.73
CA SER A 127 13.49 -19.90 16.84
C SER A 127 13.56 -21.43 16.97
N LEU A 128 13.53 -21.97 18.20
CA LEU A 128 13.50 -23.40 18.47
C LEU A 128 12.26 -24.11 17.89
N ARG A 129 11.15 -23.39 17.75
CA ARG A 129 9.93 -23.90 17.11
C ARG A 129 9.95 -23.82 15.57
N GLY A 130 11.09 -23.46 14.96
CA GLY A 130 11.27 -23.43 13.53
C GLY A 130 11.04 -22.06 12.86
N PHE A 131 10.78 -21.01 13.64
CA PHE A 131 10.59 -19.64 13.11
C PHE A 131 11.92 -18.88 13.23
N LYS A 132 12.83 -19.17 12.31
CA LYS A 132 14.22 -18.70 12.37
C LYS A 132 14.34 -17.24 11.95
N LYS A 133 15.30 -16.54 12.56
CA LYS A 133 15.72 -15.21 12.13
C LYS A 133 16.16 -15.25 10.65
N GLY A 134 15.75 -14.26 9.87
CA GLY A 134 16.02 -14.17 8.43
C GLY A 134 15.07 -14.96 7.55
N GLU A 135 14.18 -15.79 8.12
CA GLU A 135 13.18 -16.59 7.40
C GLU A 135 11.75 -16.25 7.84
N ARG A 136 11.56 -16.03 9.13
CA ARG A 136 10.23 -15.80 9.75
C ARG A 136 9.53 -14.55 9.30
N CYS A 137 8.20 -14.61 9.18
CA CYS A 137 7.34 -13.51 8.77
C CYS A 137 6.27 -13.23 9.83
N LEU A 138 5.99 -11.95 10.09
CA LEU A 138 4.97 -11.50 11.04
C LEU A 138 3.71 -11.06 10.29
N MET A 139 2.60 -11.74 10.54
CA MET A 139 1.27 -11.30 10.09
C MET A 139 0.52 -10.70 11.29
N LEU A 140 -0.07 -9.53 11.10
CA LEU A 140 -0.89 -8.88 12.11
C LEU A 140 -2.11 -8.20 11.49
N GLY A 141 -3.13 -7.97 12.32
CA GLY A 141 -4.31 -7.26 11.85
C GLY A 141 -5.45 -7.20 12.86
N THR A 142 -6.51 -6.54 12.41
CA THR A 142 -7.75 -6.37 13.16
C THR A 142 -8.94 -6.89 12.37
N VAL A 143 -10.02 -7.19 13.07
CA VAL A 143 -11.34 -7.46 12.47
C VAL A 143 -12.36 -6.58 13.17
N ASP A 144 -13.05 -5.75 12.40
CA ASP A 144 -14.09 -4.84 12.86
C ASP A 144 -15.47 -5.33 12.44
N GLY A 145 -16.50 -4.95 13.19
CA GLY A 145 -17.89 -5.30 12.93
C GLY A 145 -18.64 -5.72 14.22
N ASP A 146 -19.74 -6.41 14.08
CA ASP A 146 -20.44 -6.96 15.25
C ASP A 146 -19.63 -8.11 15.89
N ARG A 147 -19.96 -8.43 17.13
CA ARG A 147 -19.24 -9.44 17.94
C ARG A 147 -19.27 -10.85 17.33
N ALA A 148 -20.38 -11.22 16.70
CA ALA A 148 -20.52 -12.54 16.09
C ALA A 148 -19.63 -12.66 14.86
N TYR A 149 -19.65 -11.62 13.99
CA TYR A 149 -18.80 -11.53 12.81
C TYR A 149 -17.32 -11.55 13.17
N THR A 150 -16.86 -10.66 14.05
CA THR A 150 -15.45 -10.56 14.42
C THR A 150 -14.92 -11.86 15.04
N SER A 151 -15.72 -12.52 15.86
CA SER A 151 -15.37 -13.81 16.47
C SER A 151 -15.29 -14.93 15.43
N MET A 152 -16.22 -14.96 14.49
CA MET A 152 -16.26 -15.96 13.40
C MET A 152 -15.04 -15.77 12.49
N VAL A 153 -14.76 -14.56 12.01
CA VAL A 153 -13.62 -14.26 11.13
C VAL A 153 -12.32 -14.64 11.84
N LYS A 154 -12.10 -14.21 13.07
CA LYS A 154 -10.89 -14.55 13.84
C LYS A 154 -10.68 -16.06 13.97
N ARG A 155 -11.76 -16.84 14.18
CA ARG A 155 -11.67 -18.31 14.24
C ARG A 155 -11.26 -18.92 12.90
N ARG A 156 -11.81 -18.40 11.78
CA ARG A 156 -11.44 -18.84 10.42
C ARG A 156 -9.98 -18.48 10.10
N LEU A 157 -9.56 -17.24 10.38
CA LEU A 157 -8.17 -16.81 10.26
C LEU A 157 -7.20 -17.77 10.97
N LYS A 158 -7.51 -18.11 12.23
CA LYS A 158 -6.70 -19.07 13.01
C LYS A 158 -6.58 -20.44 12.32
N ARG A 159 -7.66 -20.91 11.68
CA ARG A 159 -7.65 -22.20 10.98
C ARG A 159 -6.76 -22.13 9.75
N VAL A 160 -6.94 -21.13 8.88
CA VAL A 160 -6.15 -20.93 7.67
C VAL A 160 -4.67 -20.75 8.02
N CYS A 161 -4.34 -19.81 8.90
CA CYS A 161 -2.95 -19.56 9.28
C CYS A 161 -2.24 -20.82 9.80
N ARG A 162 -2.93 -21.63 10.63
CA ARG A 162 -2.35 -22.90 11.13
C ARG A 162 -2.15 -23.92 10.02
N ALA A 163 -3.03 -24.02 9.05
CA ALA A 163 -2.89 -24.92 7.90
C ALA A 163 -1.63 -24.60 7.08
N HIS A 164 -1.23 -23.32 7.03
CA HIS A 164 0.01 -22.85 6.40
C HIS A 164 1.22 -22.78 7.36
N GLY A 165 1.16 -23.43 8.51
CA GLY A 165 2.26 -23.48 9.47
C GLY A 165 2.42 -22.23 10.35
N GLY A 166 1.48 -21.32 10.32
CA GLY A 166 1.48 -20.11 11.14
C GLY A 166 1.18 -20.40 12.61
N MET A 167 2.01 -19.91 13.50
CA MET A 167 1.81 -19.94 14.94
C MET A 167 1.08 -18.68 15.41
N TYR A 168 -0.08 -18.86 16.06
CA TYR A 168 -0.77 -17.74 16.71
C TYR A 168 0.11 -17.20 17.86
N SER A 169 0.40 -15.92 17.79
CA SER A 169 1.14 -15.22 18.82
C SER A 169 0.19 -14.62 19.85
N THR A 170 -0.18 -13.35 19.67
CA THR A 170 -1.11 -12.66 20.58
C THR A 170 -1.66 -11.40 19.92
N GLY A 171 -2.84 -10.94 20.31
CA GLY A 171 -3.37 -9.65 19.87
C GLY A 171 -2.62 -8.43 20.42
N LEU A 172 -1.74 -8.63 21.42
CA LEU A 172 -0.95 -7.54 22.02
C LEU A 172 0.08 -6.95 21.05
N ILE A 173 0.65 -7.77 20.14
CA ILE A 173 1.57 -7.31 19.11
C ILE A 173 0.86 -6.30 18.19
N THR A 174 -0.33 -6.68 17.72
CA THR A 174 -1.16 -5.78 16.90
C THR A 174 -1.54 -4.52 17.65
N LYS A 175 -1.93 -4.62 18.94
CA LYS A 175 -2.26 -3.45 19.76
C LYS A 175 -1.06 -2.51 19.91
N LYS A 176 0.14 -3.04 20.10
CA LYS A 176 1.37 -2.25 20.20
C LYS A 176 1.68 -1.55 18.86
N TRP A 177 1.54 -2.26 17.75
CA TRP A 177 1.68 -1.69 16.41
C TRP A 177 0.64 -0.58 16.14
N GLU A 178 -0.64 -0.78 16.48
CA GLU A 178 -1.67 0.25 16.34
C GLU A 178 -1.32 1.54 17.08
N HIS A 179 -0.66 1.43 18.21
CA HIS A 179 -0.23 2.58 19.00
C HIS A 179 0.99 3.28 18.38
N GLY A 180 1.97 2.50 17.87
CA GLY A 180 3.22 3.02 17.29
C GLY A 180 3.08 3.60 15.89
N ARG A 181 2.13 3.12 15.08
CA ARG A 181 2.03 3.45 13.65
C ARG A 181 1.91 4.95 13.31
N PHE A 182 1.55 5.78 14.26
CA PHE A 182 1.43 7.23 14.09
C PHE A 182 2.70 7.98 14.51
N THR A 183 3.61 7.33 15.22
CA THR A 183 4.88 7.90 15.68
C THR A 183 6.07 7.42 14.87
N ASP A 184 6.02 6.20 14.37
CA ASP A 184 7.11 5.59 13.59
C ASP A 184 7.58 6.42 12.36
N PRO A 185 6.69 7.14 11.61
CA PRO A 185 7.12 7.98 10.49
C PRO A 185 8.09 9.12 10.87
N TYR A 186 8.04 9.64 12.08
CA TYR A 186 8.94 10.72 12.54
C TYR A 186 10.40 10.27 12.67
N MET A 187 10.65 8.97 12.78
CA MET A 187 12.01 8.43 12.77
C MET A 187 12.78 8.77 11.48
N ARG A 188 12.07 9.04 10.39
CA ARG A 188 12.68 9.49 9.12
C ARG A 188 13.45 10.79 9.30
N GLU A 189 12.87 11.78 9.96
CA GLU A 189 13.47 13.08 10.21
C GLU A 189 14.69 12.95 11.13
N ASP A 190 14.57 12.19 12.21
CA ASP A 190 15.67 11.95 13.14
C ASP A 190 16.89 11.30 12.48
N LEU A 191 16.68 10.40 11.53
CA LEU A 191 17.76 9.70 10.83
C LEU A 191 18.42 10.56 9.73
N GLN A 192 17.69 11.52 9.14
CA GLN A 192 18.24 12.44 8.15
C GLN A 192 19.35 13.30 8.74
N ASP A 193 19.28 13.66 10.03
CA ASP A 193 20.34 14.39 10.74
C ASP A 193 21.68 13.63 10.76
N TYR A 194 21.65 12.33 10.57
CA TYR A 194 22.83 11.45 10.47
C TYR A 194 23.20 11.08 9.02
N GLY A 195 22.56 11.70 8.04
CA GLY A 195 22.74 11.41 6.61
C GLY A 195 22.20 10.02 6.23
N VAL A 196 21.24 9.51 6.99
CA VAL A 196 20.54 8.24 6.69
C VAL A 196 19.17 8.56 6.12
N LEU A 197 18.92 8.13 4.91
CA LEU A 197 17.64 8.27 4.23
C LEU A 197 16.78 7.04 4.49
N ILE A 198 15.51 7.30 4.81
CA ILE A 198 14.44 6.30 4.78
C ILE A 198 13.46 6.78 3.73
N ASP A 199 13.16 5.94 2.76
CA ASP A 199 12.09 6.22 1.82
C ASP A 199 11.30 4.96 1.47
N THR A 200 10.18 5.16 0.80
CA THR A 200 9.20 4.10 0.57
C THR A 200 8.66 4.17 -0.84
N LEU A 201 8.54 3.01 -1.48
CA LEU A 201 7.76 2.82 -2.69
C LEU A 201 6.76 1.70 -2.47
N GLU A 202 5.65 1.79 -3.16
CA GLU A 202 4.64 0.76 -3.08
C GLU A 202 4.10 0.44 -4.47
N CYS A 203 3.71 -0.81 -4.64
CA CYS A 203 3.16 -1.29 -5.90
C CYS A 203 2.06 -2.32 -5.65
N ALA A 204 1.14 -2.45 -6.60
CA ALA A 204 0.12 -3.49 -6.55
C ALA A 204 0.37 -4.54 -7.62
N THR A 205 0.08 -5.80 -7.29
CA THR A 205 0.24 -6.93 -8.20
C THR A 205 -0.76 -8.04 -7.89
N ASN A 206 -0.99 -8.90 -8.86
CA ASN A 206 -1.81 -10.10 -8.70
C ASN A 206 -1.08 -11.15 -7.86
N TRP A 207 -1.84 -12.09 -7.26
CA TRP A 207 -1.27 -13.13 -6.41
C TRP A 207 -0.22 -14.00 -7.10
N ASP A 208 -0.39 -14.29 -8.38
CA ASP A 208 0.52 -15.17 -9.12
C ASP A 208 1.88 -14.49 -9.43
N ASP A 209 1.88 -13.17 -9.61
CA ASP A 209 3.09 -12.38 -9.86
C ASP A 209 3.77 -11.87 -8.58
N LEU A 210 3.07 -11.89 -7.45
CA LEU A 210 3.54 -11.30 -6.20
C LEU A 210 4.92 -11.83 -5.74
N PRO A 211 5.24 -13.13 -5.79
CA PRO A 211 6.58 -13.62 -5.44
C PRO A 211 7.67 -13.05 -6.34
N LYS A 212 7.41 -13.00 -7.65
CA LYS A 212 8.34 -12.45 -8.65
C LYS A 212 8.59 -10.96 -8.41
N VAL A 213 7.53 -10.18 -8.18
CA VAL A 213 7.64 -8.74 -7.90
C VAL A 213 8.45 -8.49 -6.64
N HIS A 214 8.13 -9.20 -5.55
CA HIS A 214 8.84 -9.10 -4.27
C HIS A 214 10.34 -9.38 -4.44
N GLU A 215 10.69 -10.49 -5.09
CA GLU A 215 12.08 -10.90 -5.31
C GLU A 215 12.83 -9.89 -6.20
N HIS A 216 12.23 -9.49 -7.34
CA HIS A 216 12.86 -8.63 -8.33
C HIS A 216 13.17 -7.23 -7.76
N VAL A 217 12.19 -6.59 -7.14
CA VAL A 217 12.36 -5.24 -6.58
C VAL A 217 13.34 -5.27 -5.40
N ARG A 218 13.23 -6.26 -4.50
CA ARG A 218 14.19 -6.42 -3.41
C ARG A 218 15.60 -6.69 -3.90
N ALA A 219 15.78 -7.51 -4.93
CA ALA A 219 17.09 -7.78 -5.51
C ALA A 219 17.76 -6.50 -5.99
N PHE A 220 17.02 -5.60 -6.66
CA PHE A 220 17.54 -4.30 -7.04
C PHE A 220 17.93 -3.46 -5.81
N ILE A 221 17.02 -3.29 -4.84
CA ILE A 221 17.30 -2.48 -3.64
C ILE A 221 18.50 -3.03 -2.86
N LYS A 222 18.63 -4.35 -2.73
CA LYS A 222 19.74 -5.01 -2.02
C LYS A 222 21.03 -5.08 -2.83
N SER A 223 21.01 -4.77 -4.14
CA SER A 223 22.24 -4.68 -4.93
C SER A 223 23.16 -3.55 -4.46
N ARG A 224 22.59 -2.51 -3.85
CA ARG A 224 23.34 -1.48 -3.18
C ARG A 224 23.83 -1.96 -1.80
N PRO A 225 25.14 -1.97 -1.54
CA PRO A 225 25.70 -2.41 -0.26
C PRO A 225 25.17 -1.58 0.93
N LYS A 226 25.07 -2.21 2.10
CA LYS A 226 24.64 -1.57 3.36
C LYS A 226 23.23 -0.94 3.30
N THR A 227 22.36 -1.46 2.45
CA THR A 227 20.97 -1.05 2.35
C THR A 227 20.07 -2.04 3.09
N VAL A 228 19.23 -1.54 3.98
CA VAL A 228 18.11 -2.30 4.55
C VAL A 228 16.94 -2.23 3.58
N CYS A 229 16.27 -3.34 3.33
CA CYS A 229 15.07 -3.40 2.50
C CYS A 229 13.99 -4.20 3.24
N MET A 230 13.12 -3.52 3.91
CA MET A 230 11.94 -4.09 4.55
C MET A 230 10.79 -4.11 3.55
N THR A 231 9.99 -5.18 3.56
CA THR A 231 8.80 -5.23 2.72
C THR A 231 7.62 -5.75 3.52
N HIS A 232 6.49 -5.06 3.41
CA HIS A 232 5.26 -5.65 3.88
C HIS A 232 4.20 -5.69 2.79
N MET A 233 3.41 -6.74 2.85
CA MET A 233 2.16 -6.86 2.11
C MET A 233 1.05 -6.27 2.97
N SER A 234 0.26 -5.39 2.38
CA SER A 234 -0.95 -4.82 2.97
C SER A 234 -1.98 -4.57 1.88
N HIS A 235 -3.16 -4.04 2.21
CA HIS A 235 -4.19 -3.82 1.19
C HIS A 235 -4.42 -5.08 0.33
N CYS A 236 -4.75 -6.18 1.02
CA CYS A 236 -4.94 -7.47 0.38
C CYS A 236 -6.37 -7.63 -0.13
N TYR A 237 -6.51 -8.07 -1.37
CA TYR A 237 -7.78 -8.28 -2.07
C TYR A 237 -7.86 -9.71 -2.61
N PRO A 238 -9.04 -10.21 -3.03
CA PRO A 238 -9.13 -11.52 -3.67
C PRO A 238 -8.24 -11.68 -4.91
N GLN A 239 -7.96 -10.60 -5.64
CA GLN A 239 -7.19 -10.61 -6.87
C GLN A 239 -5.67 -10.46 -6.68
N GLY A 240 -5.24 -9.83 -5.59
CA GLY A 240 -3.83 -9.50 -5.36
C GLY A 240 -3.63 -8.65 -4.11
N ALA A 241 -2.46 -8.06 -4.00
CA ALA A 241 -2.11 -7.23 -2.84
C ALA A 241 -1.13 -6.11 -3.21
N ASN A 242 -1.00 -5.16 -2.31
CA ASN A 242 0.05 -4.16 -2.34
C ASN A 242 1.31 -4.70 -1.66
N LEU A 243 2.46 -4.45 -2.27
CA LEU A 243 3.78 -4.60 -1.67
C LEU A 243 4.36 -3.22 -1.38
N TYR A 244 4.71 -2.99 -0.14
CA TYR A 244 5.24 -1.72 0.36
C TYR A 244 6.71 -1.91 0.74
N PHE A 245 7.61 -1.36 -0.06
CA PHE A 245 9.06 -1.45 0.14
C PHE A 245 9.53 -0.24 0.92
N ILE A 246 10.28 -0.48 1.99
CA ILE A 246 10.93 0.55 2.80
C ILE A 246 12.43 0.30 2.69
N PHE A 247 13.17 1.27 2.17
CA PHE A 247 14.62 1.15 2.18
C PHE A 247 15.26 2.18 3.11
N ILE A 248 16.34 1.77 3.73
CA ILE A 248 17.14 2.61 4.63
C ILE A 248 18.59 2.51 4.18
N ALA A 249 19.17 3.66 3.84
CA ALA A 249 20.55 3.71 3.39
C ALA A 249 21.16 5.08 3.66
N LYS A 250 22.48 5.13 3.75
CA LYS A 250 23.23 6.39 3.77
C LYS A 250 23.59 6.77 2.34
N MET A 251 23.03 7.87 1.84
CA MET A 251 23.24 8.37 0.49
C MET A 251 22.99 9.89 0.44
N ASP A 252 23.56 10.57 -0.54
CA ASP A 252 23.24 11.95 -0.83
C ASP A 252 22.01 12.08 -1.74
N ALA A 253 21.64 13.30 -2.09
CA ALA A 253 20.44 13.57 -2.87
C ALA A 253 20.55 13.10 -4.33
N GLU A 254 21.73 13.19 -4.94
CA GLU A 254 21.95 12.76 -6.33
C GLU A 254 21.87 11.23 -6.43
N GLU A 255 22.60 10.53 -5.57
CA GLU A 255 22.54 9.07 -5.45
C GLU A 255 21.10 8.60 -5.14
N PHE A 256 20.36 9.33 -4.30
CA PHE A 256 18.96 9.03 -4.00
C PHE A 256 18.09 9.08 -5.25
N HIS A 257 18.21 10.13 -6.07
CA HIS A 257 17.41 10.24 -7.29
C HIS A 257 17.66 9.08 -8.26
N GLU A 258 18.92 8.76 -8.53
CA GLU A 258 19.29 7.65 -9.40
C GLU A 258 18.78 6.31 -8.85
N PHE A 259 18.96 6.10 -7.54
CA PHE A 259 18.51 4.86 -6.89
C PHE A 259 17.00 4.71 -6.89
N HIS A 260 16.26 5.79 -6.63
CA HIS A 260 14.81 5.81 -6.66
C HIS A 260 14.27 5.51 -8.07
N GLN A 261 14.86 6.11 -9.10
CA GLN A 261 14.52 5.81 -10.50
C GLN A 261 14.75 4.33 -10.83
N GLY A 262 15.87 3.78 -10.42
CA GLY A 262 16.15 2.36 -10.61
C GLY A 262 15.16 1.42 -9.89
N ILE A 263 14.64 1.83 -8.72
CA ILE A 263 13.58 1.06 -8.05
C ILE A 263 12.28 1.12 -8.88
N LEU A 264 11.92 2.30 -9.43
CA LEU A 264 10.74 2.42 -10.29
C LEU A 264 10.88 1.57 -11.57
N ASP A 265 12.07 1.54 -12.18
CA ASP A 265 12.36 0.65 -13.31
C ASP A 265 12.19 -0.83 -12.93
N ALA A 266 12.68 -1.21 -11.75
CA ALA A 266 12.51 -2.57 -11.24
C ALA A 266 11.03 -2.91 -10.98
N VAL A 267 10.24 -1.99 -10.43
CA VAL A 267 8.80 -2.16 -10.25
C VAL A 267 8.11 -2.35 -11.61
N GLN A 268 8.33 -1.43 -12.55
CA GLN A 268 7.69 -1.49 -13.86
C GLN A 268 8.08 -2.74 -14.65
N SER A 269 9.36 -3.10 -14.67
CA SER A 269 9.85 -4.30 -15.38
C SER A 269 9.38 -5.61 -14.75
N SER A 270 8.99 -5.60 -13.47
CA SER A 270 8.40 -6.75 -12.80
C SER A 270 6.95 -7.04 -13.23
N GLY A 271 6.28 -6.05 -13.86
CA GLY A 271 4.87 -6.09 -14.25
C GLY A 271 3.90 -5.61 -13.17
N ALA A 272 4.39 -5.06 -12.06
CA ALA A 272 3.56 -4.45 -11.03
C ALA A 272 3.14 -3.02 -11.42
N THR A 273 2.06 -2.51 -10.78
CA THR A 273 1.71 -1.09 -10.90
C THR A 273 2.69 -0.25 -10.08
N MET A 274 2.94 0.98 -10.51
CA MET A 274 3.87 1.88 -9.82
C MET A 274 3.30 2.52 -8.56
N SER A 275 2.00 2.45 -8.36
CA SER A 275 1.34 2.91 -7.16
C SER A 275 0.01 2.22 -6.97
N HIS A 276 -0.33 1.97 -5.71
CA HIS A 276 -1.64 1.51 -5.25
C HIS A 276 -2.43 2.65 -4.60
N HIS A 277 -1.76 3.51 -3.81
CA HIS A 277 -2.43 4.57 -3.03
C HIS A 277 -1.58 5.82 -2.78
N HIS A 278 -0.30 5.83 -3.14
CA HIS A 278 0.56 7.02 -3.00
C HIS A 278 0.32 8.06 -4.10
N GLY A 279 -0.31 7.66 -5.20
CA GLY A 279 -0.46 8.49 -6.40
C GLY A 279 0.80 8.51 -7.27
N ILE A 280 0.76 9.30 -8.32
CA ILE A 280 1.85 9.40 -9.30
C ILE A 280 2.85 10.49 -8.90
N GLY A 281 2.38 11.70 -8.60
CA GLY A 281 3.26 12.83 -8.30
C GLY A 281 4.26 13.12 -9.41
N LYS A 282 5.18 14.05 -9.17
CA LYS A 282 6.21 14.41 -10.14
C LYS A 282 7.26 13.32 -10.33
N MET A 283 7.63 12.65 -9.25
CA MET A 283 8.72 11.66 -9.28
C MET A 283 8.37 10.41 -10.08
N THR A 284 7.11 9.99 -10.10
CA THR A 284 6.67 8.76 -10.78
C THR A 284 6.05 9.03 -12.16
N ALA A 285 5.70 10.29 -12.46
CA ALA A 285 5.09 10.69 -13.73
C ALA A 285 5.85 10.22 -15.00
N PRO A 286 7.20 10.19 -15.06
CA PRO A 286 7.93 9.68 -16.21
C PRO A 286 7.61 8.24 -16.62
N TRP A 287 7.19 7.40 -15.67
CA TRP A 287 6.84 6.00 -15.91
C TRP A 287 5.36 5.78 -16.27
N LEU A 288 4.52 6.84 -16.17
CA LEU A 288 3.07 6.72 -16.34
C LEU A 288 2.69 6.17 -17.72
N GLU A 289 3.32 6.66 -18.80
CA GLU A 289 3.03 6.15 -20.15
C GLU A 289 3.38 4.67 -20.32
N GLY A 290 4.50 4.24 -19.73
CA GLY A 290 4.88 2.82 -19.72
C GLY A 290 3.90 1.94 -18.95
N GLN A 291 3.21 2.50 -17.95
CA GLN A 291 2.23 1.78 -17.14
C GLN A 291 0.87 1.64 -17.83
N ILE A 292 0.34 2.72 -18.39
CA ILE A 292 -1.03 2.78 -18.92
C ILE A 292 -1.09 2.76 -20.45
N GLY A 293 0.03 3.04 -21.10
CA GLY A 293 0.11 3.15 -22.56
C GLY A 293 -0.29 4.51 -23.12
N LYS A 294 0.18 4.77 -24.32
CA LYS A 294 0.00 6.07 -25.00
C LYS A 294 -1.47 6.47 -25.18
N ASN A 295 -2.31 5.53 -25.54
CA ASN A 295 -3.72 5.84 -25.87
C ASN A 295 -4.49 6.26 -24.59
N GLU A 296 -4.25 5.63 -23.45
CA GLU A 296 -4.89 6.01 -22.19
C GLU A 296 -4.36 7.36 -21.69
N LEU A 297 -3.04 7.61 -21.84
CA LEU A 297 -2.44 8.89 -21.51
C LEU A 297 -3.07 10.04 -22.34
N GLU A 298 -3.37 9.83 -23.63
CA GLU A 298 -4.04 10.82 -24.47
C GLU A 298 -5.48 11.10 -24.02
N VAL A 299 -6.18 10.11 -23.44
CA VAL A 299 -7.50 10.37 -22.80
C VAL A 299 -7.32 11.31 -21.61
N PHE A 300 -6.35 11.09 -20.74
CA PHE A 300 -6.09 11.99 -19.61
C PHE A 300 -5.69 13.39 -20.08
N ARG A 301 -4.87 13.51 -21.12
CA ARG A 301 -4.52 14.80 -21.73
C ARG A 301 -5.75 15.49 -22.33
N ALA A 302 -6.68 14.77 -22.94
CA ALA A 302 -7.92 15.33 -23.44
C ALA A 302 -8.81 15.84 -22.32
N LEU A 303 -8.92 15.11 -21.21
CA LEU A 303 -9.63 15.55 -20.02
C LEU A 303 -9.00 16.80 -19.41
N LYS A 304 -7.66 16.85 -19.30
CA LYS A 304 -6.94 18.04 -18.84
C LYS A 304 -7.25 19.25 -19.71
N ARG A 305 -7.15 19.13 -21.04
CA ARG A 305 -7.49 20.23 -21.98
C ARG A 305 -8.94 20.66 -21.89
N HIS A 306 -9.85 19.74 -21.62
CA HIS A 306 -11.27 20.06 -21.47
C HIS A 306 -11.53 20.83 -20.18
N PHE A 307 -11.08 20.31 -19.04
CA PHE A 307 -11.37 20.88 -17.73
C PHE A 307 -10.53 22.12 -17.41
N ASP A 308 -9.32 22.21 -17.93
CA ASP A 308 -8.36 23.28 -17.65
C ASP A 308 -7.64 23.76 -18.93
N PRO A 309 -8.39 24.39 -19.87
CA PRO A 309 -7.83 24.82 -21.15
C PRO A 309 -6.72 25.87 -21.04
N LYS A 310 -6.59 26.53 -19.89
CA LYS A 310 -5.55 27.56 -19.62
C LYS A 310 -4.39 27.02 -18.77
N ASN A 311 -4.43 25.74 -18.42
CA ASN A 311 -3.41 25.10 -17.59
C ASN A 311 -3.10 25.85 -16.28
N VAL A 312 -4.16 26.22 -15.53
CA VAL A 312 -4.02 26.91 -14.24
C VAL A 312 -4.10 25.95 -13.05
N LEU A 313 -4.58 24.71 -13.24
CA LEU A 313 -4.74 23.70 -12.23
C LEU A 313 -3.51 22.78 -12.19
N ASN A 314 -2.77 22.83 -11.09
CA ASN A 314 -1.58 21.99 -10.86
C ASN A 314 -0.64 21.90 -12.09
N PRO A 315 -0.22 23.05 -12.68
CA PRO A 315 0.60 23.07 -13.89
C PRO A 315 1.97 22.41 -13.61
N GLY A 316 2.40 21.57 -14.55
CA GLY A 316 3.64 20.78 -14.39
C GLY A 316 3.60 19.81 -13.22
N GLY A 317 2.41 19.62 -12.66
CA GLY A 317 2.23 18.78 -11.47
C GLY A 317 1.94 17.34 -11.82
N THR A 318 1.46 16.68 -10.88
CA THR A 318 1.23 15.30 -10.55
C THR A 318 1.12 14.30 -11.70
N LEU A 319 0.30 14.45 -12.68
CA LEU A 319 0.27 13.56 -13.86
C LEU A 319 1.21 14.04 -14.97
N ALA A 320 1.81 15.23 -14.82
CA ALA A 320 2.66 15.88 -15.80
C ALA A 320 2.05 15.88 -17.22
N LEU A 321 0.71 15.97 -17.30
CA LEU A 321 -0.05 15.84 -18.55
C LEU A 321 0.15 17.00 -19.53
N ASP A 322 0.59 18.11 -19.00
CA ASP A 322 0.83 19.40 -19.66
C ASP A 322 2.28 19.65 -20.00
N LEU A 323 3.20 18.78 -19.60
CA LEU A 323 4.62 18.89 -19.90
C LEU A 323 5.00 18.08 -21.16
N PRO A 324 5.97 18.59 -21.95
CA PRO A 324 6.64 17.78 -22.97
C PRO A 324 7.24 16.51 -22.38
N ASP A 325 7.34 15.45 -23.20
CA ASP A 325 7.82 14.15 -22.75
C ASP A 325 9.22 14.21 -22.13
N ASP A 326 10.10 15.06 -22.66
CA ASP A 326 11.45 15.23 -22.15
C ASP A 326 11.52 15.94 -20.78
N ASP A 327 10.54 16.81 -20.49
CA ASP A 327 10.51 17.58 -19.25
C ASP A 327 9.82 16.80 -18.11
N ARG A 328 9.13 15.71 -18.42
CA ARG A 328 8.44 14.87 -17.40
C ARG A 328 9.41 14.08 -16.51
N ARG A 329 10.67 13.97 -16.90
CA ARG A 329 11.72 13.25 -16.16
C ARG A 329 12.44 14.09 -15.11
N LEU A 330 12.06 15.34 -14.96
CA LEU A 330 12.66 16.21 -13.94
C LEU A 330 11.91 16.08 -12.62
N PRO A 331 12.62 15.87 -11.50
CA PRO A 331 12.03 15.86 -10.17
C PRO A 331 11.50 17.24 -9.77
#